data_0f0ef0ef8310e35f812251cf0252ec27
#
_entry.id   0f0ef0ef8310e35f812251cf0252ec27
#
_cell.length_a   1.000
_cell.length_b   1.000
_cell.length_c   1.000
_cell.angle_alpha   90.00
_cell.angle_beta   90.00
_cell.angle_gamma   90.00
#
_symmetry.space_group_name_H-M   'P 1'
#
loop_
_entity.id
_entity.type
_entity.pdbx_description
1 polymer ?
#
loop_
_entity_poly.entity_id
_entity_poly.type
_entity_poly.pdbx_seq_one_letter_code
_entity_poly.pdbx_strand_id
1 'polypeptide(L)'
;MPPEFLAQPLSLGVYDLSYPTFRIAMLVAALVVGLLFWLVYTRTRVGMVVRAGVDDTQMTSALGVNVQRVFAVAFFVGSALAGLGGVFAGTALSLAPGQDQAFLVSALVVVILGGMGSLGGAALGALLLGLVDQYSSAYLPPEYSNLSALLTFVLLAAILAVRPTGLFGKAR
;
A
#
# COMPACT_ATOMS: atom_id res chain seq x y z
N MET A 1 2.36 23.24 -1.98
CA MET A 1 3.50 23.57 -1.09
C MET A 1 3.10 23.13 0.31
N PRO A 2 3.93 22.40 1.05
CA PRO A 2 3.63 22.07 2.44
C PRO A 2 3.60 23.34 3.28
N PRO A 3 2.76 23.43 4.32
CA PRO A 3 2.72 24.58 5.21
C PRO A 3 4.06 24.79 5.90
N GLU A 4 4.43 26.05 6.15
CA GLU A 4 5.77 26.49 6.60
C GLU A 4 6.24 25.82 7.90
N PHE A 5 5.33 25.43 8.79
CA PHE A 5 5.66 24.72 10.04
C PHE A 5 6.14 23.29 9.84
N LEU A 6 5.89 22.66 8.67
CA LEU A 6 6.39 21.34 8.30
C LEU A 6 7.69 21.41 7.46
N ALA A 7 8.10 22.61 7.07
CA ALA A 7 9.34 22.84 6.33
C ALA A 7 10.57 22.99 7.24
N GLN A 8 10.38 23.14 8.57
CA GLN A 8 11.48 23.26 9.52
C GLN A 8 12.14 21.90 9.76
N PRO A 9 13.47 21.77 9.59
CA PRO A 9 14.17 20.54 9.89
C PRO A 9 14.21 20.30 11.40
N LEU A 10 13.71 19.15 11.85
CA LEU A 10 13.94 18.70 13.23
C LEU A 10 15.40 18.30 13.36
N SER A 11 16.19 19.11 14.08
CA SER A 11 17.53 18.73 14.52
C SER A 11 17.39 17.65 15.61
N LEU A 12 17.48 16.40 15.22
CA LEU A 12 17.71 15.29 16.16
C LEU A 12 19.16 15.40 16.63
N GLY A 13 19.37 15.97 17.81
CA GLY A 13 20.63 16.43 18.39
C GLY A 13 21.74 15.40 18.64
N VAL A 14 21.88 14.32 17.87
CA VAL A 14 22.95 13.32 18.01
C VAL A 14 23.84 13.21 16.77
N TYR A 15 23.35 13.62 15.60
CA TYR A 15 24.14 13.78 14.38
C TYR A 15 23.43 14.86 13.53
N ASP A 16 24.15 15.73 12.86
CA ASP A 16 23.69 16.82 11.96
C ASP A 16 22.79 16.31 10.78
N LEU A 17 21.92 15.34 11.03
CA LEU A 17 20.95 14.79 10.08
C LEU A 17 19.67 15.62 10.14
N SER A 18 19.64 16.66 9.34
CA SER A 18 18.44 17.44 9.05
C SER A 18 17.46 16.57 8.23
N TYR A 19 16.57 15.86 8.91
CA TYR A 19 15.55 15.06 8.25
C TYR A 19 14.30 15.94 7.99
N PRO A 20 13.76 15.96 6.75
CA PRO A 20 12.56 16.75 6.48
C PRO A 20 11.38 16.29 7.33
N THR A 21 10.88 17.14 8.21
CA THR A 21 9.74 16.87 9.11
C THR A 21 8.53 16.34 8.35
N PHE A 22 8.36 16.77 7.10
CA PHE A 22 7.31 16.33 6.21
C PHE A 22 7.34 14.81 5.95
N ARG A 23 8.52 14.20 5.76
CA ARG A 23 8.63 12.74 5.56
C ARG A 23 8.22 11.95 6.80
N ILE A 24 8.59 12.45 7.98
CA ILE A 24 8.17 11.84 9.26
C ILE A 24 6.66 11.94 9.43
N ALA A 25 6.08 13.11 9.13
CA ALA A 25 4.64 13.30 9.19
C ALA A 25 3.87 12.36 8.24
N MET A 26 4.37 12.17 7.02
CA MET A 26 3.81 11.21 6.07
C MET A 26 3.89 9.77 6.57
N LEU A 27 5.02 9.38 7.15
CA LEU A 27 5.19 8.04 7.72
C LEU A 27 4.22 7.80 8.86
N VAL A 28 4.09 8.75 9.77
CA VAL A 28 3.14 8.68 10.89
C VAL A 28 1.70 8.62 10.38
N ALA A 29 1.35 9.47 9.41
CA ALA A 29 0.02 9.46 8.80
C ALA A 29 -0.29 8.11 8.12
N ALA A 30 0.66 7.54 7.36
CA ALA A 30 0.50 6.24 6.74
C ALA A 30 0.33 5.11 7.76
N LEU A 31 1.11 5.13 8.86
CA LEU A 31 0.96 4.17 9.95
C LEU A 31 -0.38 4.29 10.66
N VAL A 32 -0.84 5.52 10.95
CA VAL A 32 -2.13 5.76 11.60
C VAL A 32 -3.28 5.28 10.71
N VAL A 33 -3.29 5.67 9.44
CA VAL A 33 -4.34 5.24 8.49
C VAL A 33 -4.31 3.73 8.31
N GLY A 34 -3.12 3.13 8.13
CA GLY A 34 -2.95 1.68 7.99
C GLY A 34 -3.43 0.92 9.23
N LEU A 35 -3.07 1.40 10.44
CA LEU A 35 -3.47 0.79 11.70
C LEU A 35 -4.99 0.92 11.92
N LEU A 36 -5.57 2.08 11.66
CA LEU A 36 -7.01 2.29 11.77
C LEU A 36 -7.76 1.36 10.81
N PHE A 37 -7.32 1.29 9.55
CA PHE A 37 -7.94 0.40 8.57
C PHE A 37 -7.80 -1.07 8.97
N TRP A 38 -6.61 -1.49 9.43
CA TRP A 38 -6.36 -2.84 9.93
C TRP A 38 -7.27 -3.18 11.12
N LEU A 39 -7.44 -2.24 12.06
CA LEU A 39 -8.26 -2.42 13.25
C LEU A 39 -9.74 -2.51 12.89
N VAL A 40 -10.23 -1.65 11.99
CA VAL A 40 -11.61 -1.72 11.46
C VAL A 40 -11.83 -3.04 10.74
N TYR A 41 -10.92 -3.44 9.86
CA TYR A 41 -11.04 -4.66 9.07
C TYR A 41 -11.01 -5.94 9.93
N THR A 42 -10.16 -5.98 10.99
CA THR A 42 -9.98 -7.20 11.80
C THR A 42 -10.93 -7.27 12.99
N ARG A 43 -11.30 -6.12 13.59
CA ARG A 43 -12.01 -6.06 14.87
C ARG A 43 -13.48 -5.67 14.76
N THR A 44 -13.97 -5.26 13.57
CA THR A 44 -15.36 -4.86 13.43
C THR A 44 -16.22 -5.91 12.73
N ARG A 45 -17.55 -5.84 12.94
CA ARG A 45 -18.53 -6.69 12.26
C ARG A 45 -18.52 -6.47 10.75
N VAL A 46 -18.24 -5.24 10.30
CA VAL A 46 -18.13 -4.92 8.87
C VAL A 46 -17.00 -5.70 8.21
N GLY A 47 -15.81 -5.71 8.81
CA GLY A 47 -14.69 -6.48 8.30
C GLY A 47 -14.93 -8.00 8.31
N MET A 48 -15.68 -8.51 9.30
CA MET A 48 -16.09 -9.92 9.34
C MET A 48 -17.00 -10.27 8.16
N VAL A 49 -18.00 -9.43 7.90
CA VAL A 49 -18.97 -9.64 6.81
C VAL A 49 -18.30 -9.49 5.44
N VAL A 50 -17.37 -8.55 5.28
CA VAL A 50 -16.56 -8.40 4.05
C VAL A 50 -15.78 -9.69 3.77
N ARG A 51 -15.09 -10.24 4.77
CA ARG A 51 -14.33 -11.49 4.61
C ARG A 51 -15.23 -12.67 4.26
N ALA A 52 -16.35 -12.82 4.97
CA ALA A 52 -17.33 -13.88 4.68
C ALA A 52 -17.89 -13.78 3.25
N GLY A 53 -18.20 -12.55 2.79
CA GLY A 53 -18.69 -12.30 1.44
C GLY A 53 -17.66 -12.59 0.34
N VAL A 54 -16.35 -12.42 0.63
CA VAL A 54 -15.25 -12.75 -0.29
C VAL A 54 -15.01 -14.26 -0.32
N ASP A 55 -15.11 -14.94 0.84
CA ASP A 55 -14.89 -16.39 0.95
C ASP A 55 -16.06 -17.16 0.29
N ASP A 56 -17.32 -16.82 0.61
CA ASP A 56 -18.50 -17.42 -0.01
C ASP A 56 -19.67 -16.41 -0.07
N THR A 57 -19.85 -15.84 -1.26
CA THR A 57 -20.91 -14.86 -1.54
C THR A 57 -22.31 -15.48 -1.44
N GLN A 58 -22.47 -16.75 -1.89
CA GLN A 58 -23.78 -17.40 -1.90
C GLN A 58 -24.25 -17.73 -0.48
N MET A 59 -23.36 -18.32 0.32
CA MET A 59 -23.65 -18.66 1.70
C MET A 59 -23.92 -17.40 2.53
N THR A 60 -23.12 -16.33 2.35
CA THR A 60 -23.32 -15.06 3.05
C THR A 60 -24.67 -14.40 2.70
N SER A 61 -25.09 -14.48 1.43
CA SER A 61 -26.41 -13.97 1.02
C SER A 61 -27.56 -14.81 1.57
N ALA A 62 -27.40 -16.13 1.66
CA ALA A 62 -28.38 -17.03 2.26
C ALA A 62 -28.63 -16.75 3.76
N LEU A 63 -27.64 -16.22 4.45
CA LEU A 63 -27.74 -15.75 5.85
C LEU A 63 -28.46 -14.38 5.98
N GLY A 64 -28.99 -13.84 4.88
CA GLY A 64 -29.75 -12.58 4.86
C GLY A 64 -28.88 -11.32 4.76
N VAL A 65 -27.58 -11.45 4.53
CA VAL A 65 -26.67 -10.31 4.35
C VAL A 65 -26.75 -9.79 2.93
N ASN A 66 -26.98 -8.50 2.76
CA ASN A 66 -26.93 -7.86 1.44
C ASN A 66 -25.46 -7.65 0.99
N VAL A 67 -24.92 -8.66 0.32
CA VAL A 67 -23.52 -8.70 -0.12
C VAL A 67 -23.19 -7.55 -1.08
N GLN A 68 -24.14 -7.10 -1.91
CA GLN A 68 -23.93 -5.96 -2.82
C GLN A 68 -23.65 -4.67 -2.04
N ARG A 69 -24.37 -4.40 -0.95
CA ARG A 69 -24.11 -3.24 -0.09
C ARG A 69 -22.74 -3.32 0.59
N VAL A 70 -22.38 -4.51 1.02
CA VAL A 70 -21.07 -4.75 1.66
C VAL A 70 -19.93 -4.46 0.70
N PHE A 71 -20.01 -4.95 -0.53
CA PHE A 71 -19.01 -4.68 -1.56
C PHE A 71 -19.00 -3.21 -1.99
N ALA A 72 -20.17 -2.56 -2.08
CA ALA A 72 -20.23 -1.13 -2.38
C ALA A 72 -19.52 -0.30 -1.30
N VAL A 73 -19.72 -0.61 -0.02
CA VAL A 73 -19.03 0.06 1.09
C VAL A 73 -17.53 -0.21 1.05
N ALA A 74 -17.12 -1.47 0.81
CA ALA A 74 -15.71 -1.82 0.69
C ALA A 74 -15.04 -1.09 -0.47
N PHE A 75 -15.71 -0.98 -1.62
CA PHE A 75 -15.23 -0.23 -2.77
C PHE A 75 -15.11 1.27 -2.47
N PHE A 76 -16.10 1.87 -1.81
CA PHE A 76 -16.08 3.27 -1.41
C PHE A 76 -14.90 3.57 -0.46
N VAL A 77 -14.70 2.72 0.54
CA VAL A 77 -13.56 2.86 1.47
C VAL A 77 -12.23 2.69 0.75
N GLY A 78 -12.12 1.72 -0.15
CA GLY A 78 -10.93 1.51 -0.98
C GLY A 78 -10.61 2.72 -1.86
N SER A 79 -11.63 3.30 -2.51
CA SER A 79 -11.48 4.51 -3.32
C SER A 79 -11.07 5.73 -2.49
N ALA A 80 -11.62 5.89 -1.28
CA ALA A 80 -11.23 6.95 -0.37
C ALA A 80 -9.76 6.82 0.07
N LEU A 81 -9.31 5.60 0.41
CA LEU A 81 -7.91 5.33 0.75
C LEU A 81 -6.98 5.56 -0.44
N ALA A 82 -7.38 5.18 -1.66
CA ALA A 82 -6.62 5.46 -2.86
C ALA A 82 -6.50 6.97 -3.12
N GLY A 83 -7.59 7.74 -2.92
CA GLY A 83 -7.56 9.20 -3.00
C GLY A 83 -6.61 9.83 -1.98
N LEU A 84 -6.64 9.37 -0.72
CA LEU A 84 -5.68 9.81 0.30
C LEU A 84 -4.24 9.47 -0.10
N GLY A 85 -3.99 8.26 -0.61
CA GLY A 85 -2.68 7.87 -1.13
C GLY A 85 -2.22 8.78 -2.27
N GLY A 86 -3.13 9.15 -3.18
CA GLY A 86 -2.85 10.08 -4.27
C GLY A 86 -2.47 11.48 -3.80
N VAL A 87 -3.14 12.00 -2.76
CA VAL A 87 -2.79 13.29 -2.14
C VAL A 87 -1.39 13.24 -1.54
N PHE A 88 -1.06 12.19 -0.79
CA PHE A 88 0.29 12.02 -0.23
C PHE A 88 1.35 11.86 -1.32
N ALA A 89 1.09 11.07 -2.34
CA ALA A 89 2.01 10.91 -3.47
C ALA A 89 2.21 12.23 -4.22
N GLY A 90 1.14 12.97 -4.49
CA GLY A 90 1.21 14.26 -5.18
C GLY A 90 1.94 15.37 -4.41
N THR A 91 1.99 15.27 -3.07
CA THR A 91 2.76 16.21 -2.24
C THR A 91 4.24 15.81 -2.12
N ALA A 92 4.56 14.51 -2.25
CA ALA A 92 5.92 13.99 -2.12
C ALA A 92 6.68 13.94 -3.45
N LEU A 93 5.95 13.69 -4.54
CA LEU A 93 6.50 13.54 -5.88
C LEU A 93 6.00 14.69 -6.75
N SER A 94 6.83 15.12 -7.71
CA SER A 94 6.38 16.06 -8.75
C SER A 94 5.32 15.37 -9.61
N LEU A 95 4.15 15.99 -9.77
CA LEU A 95 3.10 15.46 -10.64
C LEU A 95 3.57 15.53 -12.10
N ALA A 96 3.74 14.38 -12.72
CA ALA A 96 4.06 14.25 -14.14
C ALA A 96 3.01 13.40 -14.85
N PRO A 97 2.65 13.71 -16.11
CA PRO A 97 1.77 12.88 -16.91
C PRO A 97 2.32 11.45 -17.04
N GLY A 98 1.45 10.44 -16.90
CA GLY A 98 1.83 9.03 -17.01
C GLY A 98 2.24 8.36 -15.68
N GLN A 99 2.36 9.09 -14.59
CA GLN A 99 2.62 8.50 -13.27
C GLN A 99 1.47 7.63 -12.76
N ASP A 100 0.25 7.91 -13.18
CA ASP A 100 -0.95 7.11 -12.90
C ASP A 100 -0.78 5.65 -13.32
N GLN A 101 -0.22 5.40 -14.50
CA GLN A 101 0.06 4.05 -14.98
C GLN A 101 1.12 3.34 -14.13
N ALA A 102 2.18 4.03 -13.73
CA ALA A 102 3.22 3.47 -12.85
C ALA A 102 2.65 3.09 -11.48
N PHE A 103 1.81 3.94 -10.89
CA PHE A 103 1.14 3.64 -9.62
C PHE A 103 0.17 2.48 -9.74
N LEU A 104 -0.56 2.37 -10.85
CA LEU A 104 -1.48 1.26 -11.09
C LEU A 104 -0.73 -0.07 -11.18
N VAL A 105 0.38 -0.11 -11.93
CA VAL A 105 1.23 -1.31 -12.02
C VAL A 105 1.81 -1.67 -10.64
N SER A 106 2.33 -0.69 -9.90
CA SER A 106 2.87 -0.91 -8.55
C SER A 106 1.80 -1.43 -7.59
N ALA A 107 0.57 -0.90 -7.66
CA ALA A 107 -0.54 -1.40 -6.85
C ALA A 107 -0.91 -2.85 -7.18
N LEU A 108 -0.93 -3.21 -8.48
CA LEU A 108 -1.14 -4.61 -8.90
C LEU A 108 -0.05 -5.53 -8.37
N VAL A 109 1.22 -5.11 -8.48
CA VAL A 109 2.37 -5.87 -7.95
C VAL A 109 2.21 -6.08 -6.44
N VAL A 110 1.85 -5.05 -5.68
CA VAL A 110 1.61 -5.15 -4.22
C VAL A 110 0.51 -6.16 -3.89
N VAL A 111 -0.61 -6.13 -4.61
CA VAL A 111 -1.74 -7.05 -4.37
C VAL A 111 -1.36 -8.49 -4.67
N ILE A 112 -0.65 -8.73 -5.78
CA ILE A 112 -0.20 -10.08 -6.17
C ILE A 112 0.85 -10.59 -5.18
N LEU A 113 1.83 -9.77 -4.85
CA LEU A 113 2.92 -10.08 -3.94
C LEU A 113 2.43 -10.34 -2.52
N GLY A 114 1.48 -9.55 -2.05
CA GLY A 114 0.84 -9.71 -0.75
C GLY A 114 -0.04 -10.96 -0.65
N GLY A 115 -0.60 -11.38 -1.77
CA GLY A 115 -1.59 -12.44 -1.89
C GLY A 115 -3.03 -11.90 -1.83
N MET A 116 -3.82 -12.25 -2.84
CA MET A 116 -5.20 -11.81 -2.98
C MET A 116 -6.03 -12.17 -1.74
N GLY A 117 -6.74 -11.19 -1.18
CA GLY A 117 -7.58 -11.34 0.01
C GLY A 117 -6.84 -11.19 1.35
N SER A 118 -5.52 -10.95 1.36
CA SER A 118 -4.76 -10.75 2.60
C SER A 118 -4.34 -9.29 2.77
N LEU A 119 -5.00 -8.59 3.70
CA LEU A 119 -4.64 -7.20 4.05
C LEU A 119 -3.21 -7.10 4.62
N GLY A 120 -2.84 -8.03 5.51
CA GLY A 120 -1.49 -8.09 6.07
C GLY A 120 -0.43 -8.37 5.01
N GLY A 121 -0.74 -9.24 4.04
CA GLY A 121 0.11 -9.50 2.89
C GLY A 121 0.29 -8.26 2.02
N ALA A 122 -0.79 -7.54 1.71
CA ALA A 122 -0.71 -6.31 0.93
C ALA A 122 0.12 -5.23 1.65
N ALA A 123 -0.02 -5.07 2.97
CA ALA A 123 0.78 -4.12 3.74
C ALA A 123 2.29 -4.47 3.71
N LEU A 124 2.65 -5.74 3.91
CA LEU A 124 4.04 -6.19 3.80
C LEU A 124 4.56 -6.11 2.35
N GLY A 125 3.72 -6.44 1.38
CA GLY A 125 4.06 -6.30 -0.04
C GLY A 125 4.37 -4.84 -0.42
N ALA A 126 3.56 -3.90 0.04
CA ALA A 126 3.79 -2.47 -0.18
C ALA A 126 5.08 -1.98 0.48
N LEU A 127 5.35 -2.45 1.70
CA LEU A 127 6.57 -2.09 2.43
C LEU A 127 7.82 -2.64 1.73
N LEU A 128 7.80 -3.90 1.31
CA LEU A 128 8.91 -4.51 0.57
C LEU A 128 9.15 -3.80 -0.77
N LEU A 129 8.08 -3.53 -1.52
CA LEU A 129 8.19 -2.82 -2.80
C LEU A 129 8.76 -1.41 -2.60
N GLY A 130 8.26 -0.67 -1.60
CA GLY A 130 8.77 0.66 -1.29
C GLY A 130 10.24 0.65 -0.85
N LEU A 131 10.68 -0.36 -0.09
CA LEU A 131 12.09 -0.53 0.27
C LEU A 131 12.94 -0.80 -0.97
N VAL A 132 12.53 -1.74 -1.83
CA VAL A 132 13.27 -2.06 -3.05
C VAL A 132 13.39 -0.85 -3.95
N ASP A 133 12.30 -0.10 -4.16
CA ASP A 133 12.29 1.10 -4.97
C ASP A 133 13.19 2.19 -4.40
N GLN A 134 13.13 2.42 -3.09
CA GLN A 134 13.96 3.42 -2.40
C GLN A 134 15.45 3.04 -2.42
N TYR A 135 15.79 1.78 -2.16
CA TYR A 135 17.17 1.33 -2.21
C TYR A 135 17.72 1.36 -3.64
N SER A 136 16.92 0.95 -4.62
CA SER A 136 17.31 1.03 -6.03
C SER A 136 17.61 2.47 -6.45
N SER A 137 16.73 3.40 -6.07
CA SER A 137 16.92 4.82 -6.39
C SER A 137 18.12 5.46 -5.68
N ALA A 138 18.50 4.94 -4.49
CA ALA A 138 19.61 5.47 -3.71
C ALA A 138 20.99 4.97 -4.17
N TYR A 139 21.08 3.73 -4.62
CA TYR A 139 22.36 3.08 -4.92
C TYR A 139 22.63 2.90 -6.41
N LEU A 140 21.62 2.93 -7.28
CA LEU A 140 21.85 2.85 -8.71
C LEU A 140 22.15 4.22 -9.30
N PRO A 141 23.17 4.33 -10.19
CA PRO A 141 23.40 5.54 -10.97
C PRO A 141 22.18 5.89 -11.84
N PRO A 142 21.94 7.18 -12.16
CA PRO A 142 20.81 7.63 -12.96
C PRO A 142 20.66 6.96 -14.32
N GLU A 143 21.77 6.49 -14.89
CA GLU A 143 21.85 5.77 -16.17
C GLU A 143 21.12 4.41 -16.13
N TYR A 144 20.95 3.83 -14.93
CA TYR A 144 20.31 2.54 -14.70
C TYR A 144 18.93 2.66 -14.03
N SER A 145 18.27 3.81 -14.13
CA SER A 145 16.94 4.03 -13.54
C SER A 145 15.88 3.00 -14.02
N ASN A 146 16.01 2.51 -15.26
CA ASN A 146 15.16 1.43 -15.79
C ASN A 146 15.37 0.08 -15.07
N LEU A 147 16.51 -0.10 -14.41
CA LEU A 147 16.83 -1.33 -13.66
C LEU A 147 16.00 -1.42 -12.38
N SER A 148 15.56 -0.30 -11.80
CA SER A 148 14.66 -0.26 -10.64
C SER A 148 13.34 -0.98 -10.95
N ALA A 149 12.74 -0.70 -12.11
CA ALA A 149 11.54 -1.41 -12.54
C ALA A 149 11.78 -2.92 -12.72
N LEU A 150 12.93 -3.31 -13.32
CA LEU A 150 13.31 -4.72 -13.45
C LEU A 150 13.46 -5.40 -12.10
N LEU A 151 14.08 -4.76 -11.11
CA LEU A 151 14.24 -5.30 -9.76
C LEU A 151 12.89 -5.56 -9.09
N THR A 152 11.91 -4.68 -9.29
CA THR A 152 10.53 -4.88 -8.82
C THR A 152 9.90 -6.15 -9.43
N PHE A 153 10.06 -6.36 -10.73
CA PHE A 153 9.54 -7.58 -11.39
C PHE A 153 10.31 -8.83 -11.01
N VAL A 154 11.64 -8.74 -10.83
CA VAL A 154 12.46 -9.85 -10.33
C VAL A 154 12.04 -10.24 -8.91
N LEU A 155 11.79 -9.25 -8.03
CA LEU A 155 11.29 -9.50 -6.68
C LEU A 155 9.93 -10.21 -6.74
N LEU A 156 9.02 -9.73 -7.59
CA LEU A 156 7.71 -10.35 -7.78
C LEU A 156 7.87 -11.81 -8.25
N ALA A 157 8.68 -12.04 -9.28
CA ALA A 157 8.92 -13.38 -9.81
C ALA A 157 9.56 -14.31 -8.78
N ALA A 158 10.54 -13.83 -8.00
CA ALA A 158 11.20 -14.60 -6.97
C ALA A 158 10.22 -15.02 -5.86
N ILE A 159 9.35 -14.11 -5.40
CA ILE A 159 8.36 -14.42 -4.38
C ILE A 159 7.31 -15.40 -4.91
N LEU A 160 6.81 -15.21 -6.14
CA LEU A 160 5.83 -16.12 -6.74
C LEU A 160 6.44 -17.49 -7.04
N ALA A 161 7.73 -17.59 -7.36
CA ALA A 161 8.41 -18.86 -7.55
C ALA A 161 8.48 -19.69 -6.25
N VAL A 162 8.65 -19.01 -5.11
CA VAL A 162 8.71 -19.66 -3.79
C VAL A 162 7.31 -19.86 -3.19
N ARG A 163 6.41 -18.87 -3.40
CA ARG A 163 5.02 -18.87 -2.90
C ARG A 163 4.05 -18.39 -3.97
N PRO A 164 3.48 -19.31 -4.78
CA PRO A 164 2.62 -18.92 -5.90
C PRO A 164 1.31 -18.25 -5.48
N THR A 165 0.91 -18.33 -4.21
CA THR A 165 -0.27 -17.64 -3.64
C THR A 165 0.05 -16.26 -3.08
N GLY A 166 1.30 -15.79 -3.19
CA GLY A 166 1.79 -14.59 -2.52
C GLY A 166 2.21 -14.84 -1.07
N LEU A 167 2.67 -13.80 -0.38
CA LEU A 167 3.24 -13.91 0.97
C LEU A 167 2.25 -14.49 2.00
N PHE A 168 0.98 -14.10 1.94
CA PHE A 168 -0.08 -14.49 2.86
C PHE A 168 -1.36 -14.96 2.16
N GLY A 169 -1.30 -15.30 0.88
CA GLY A 169 -2.42 -15.88 0.16
C GLY A 169 -2.79 -17.26 0.75
N LYS A 170 -4.08 -17.52 0.91
CA LYS A 170 -4.59 -18.85 1.28
C LYS A 170 -4.57 -19.73 0.03
N ALA A 171 -3.85 -20.84 0.07
CA ALA A 171 -4.07 -21.91 -0.90
C ALA A 171 -5.50 -22.45 -0.70
N ARG A 172 -6.32 -22.39 -1.74
CA ARG A 172 -7.63 -23.07 -1.80
C ARG A 172 -7.45 -24.53 -2.13
#